data_b1bd584be00fff3ce93edc4db78286e4
#
_entry.id   b1bd584be00fff3ce93edc4db78286e4
#
_cell.length_a   1.000
_cell.length_b   1.000
_cell.length_c   1.000
_cell.angle_alpha   90.00
_cell.angle_beta   90.00
_cell.angle_gamma   90.00
#
_symmetry.space_group_name_H-M   'P 1'
#
loop_
_entity.id
_entity.type
_entity.pdbx_description
1 polymer ?
#
loop_
_entity_poly.entity_id
_entity_poly.type
_entity_poly.pdbx_seq_one_letter_code
_entity_poly.pdbx_strand_id
1 'polypeptide(L)' 'MVKIMTQETKDRIADLERQKIALEDQLEFVGNNLVKMHELELEIFEIEDTIRKLTA' A
#
# COMPACT_ATOMS: atom_id res chain seq x y z
N MET A 1 -21.94 13.25 6.91
CA MET A 1 -22.04 13.25 5.43
C MET A 1 -21.27 12.06 4.88
N VAL A 2 -21.90 11.29 4.02
CA VAL A 2 -21.25 10.12 3.41
C VAL A 2 -20.43 10.56 2.20
N LYS A 3 -19.17 10.19 2.18
CA LYS A 3 -18.30 10.46 1.05
C LYS A 3 -18.54 9.42 -0.03
N ILE A 4 -18.92 9.87 -1.20
CA ILE A 4 -19.15 8.99 -2.34
C ILE A 4 -17.84 8.85 -3.11
N MET A 5 -17.35 7.61 -3.22
CA MET A 5 -16.15 7.35 -4.00
C MET A 5 -16.50 7.12 -5.46
N THR A 6 -15.76 7.78 -6.34
CA THR A 6 -15.91 7.57 -7.77
C THR A 6 -15.31 6.22 -8.15
N GLN A 7 -15.64 5.73 -9.35
CA GLN A 7 -15.07 4.50 -9.85
C GLN A 7 -13.55 4.63 -10.01
N GLU A 8 -13.08 5.79 -10.42
CA GLU A 8 -11.64 6.05 -10.53
C GLU A 8 -10.93 5.90 -9.19
N THR A 9 -11.52 6.44 -8.13
CA THR A 9 -10.96 6.33 -6.79
C THR A 9 -10.92 4.88 -6.33
N LYS A 10 -12.00 4.13 -6.57
CA LYS A 10 -12.06 2.71 -6.21
C LYS A 10 -10.99 1.91 -6.96
N ASP A 11 -10.81 2.18 -8.24
CA ASP A 11 -9.80 1.50 -9.05
C ASP A 11 -8.40 1.81 -8.57
N ARG A 12 -8.16 3.05 -8.17
CA ARG A 12 -6.86 3.45 -7.64
C ARG A 12 -6.57 2.76 -6.33
N ILE A 13 -7.56 2.68 -5.45
CA ILE A 13 -7.39 1.99 -4.18
C ILE A 13 -7.09 0.51 -4.40
N ALA A 14 -7.80 -0.13 -5.32
CA ALA A 14 -7.56 -1.53 -5.64
C ALA A 14 -6.15 -1.76 -6.17
N ASP A 15 -5.66 -0.85 -7.01
CA ASP A 15 -4.31 -0.92 -7.55
C ASP A 15 -3.26 -0.75 -6.44
N LEU A 16 -3.48 0.21 -5.55
CA LEU A 16 -2.59 0.43 -4.42
C LEU A 16 -2.55 -0.79 -3.48
N GLU A 17 -3.69 -1.41 -3.26
CA GLU A 17 -3.76 -2.61 -2.43
C GLU A 17 -2.98 -3.76 -3.07
N ARG A 18 -3.03 -3.90 -4.39
CA ARG A 18 -2.24 -4.92 -5.09
C ARG A 18 -0.75 -4.66 -4.96
N GLN A 19 -0.34 -3.41 -5.07
CA GLN A 19 1.05 -3.03 -4.87
C GLN A 19 1.50 -3.35 -3.45
N LYS A 20 0.66 -3.09 -2.48
CA LYS A 20 0.95 -3.39 -1.08
C LYS A 20 1.16 -4.89 -0.89
N ILE A 21 0.29 -5.71 -1.45
CA ILE A 21 0.41 -7.16 -1.34
C ILE A 21 1.71 -7.65 -1.98
N ALA A 22 2.06 -7.10 -3.15
CA ALA A 22 3.31 -7.46 -3.82
C ALA A 22 4.53 -7.12 -2.96
N LEU A 23 4.48 -5.97 -2.28
CA LEU A 23 5.56 -5.57 -1.39
C LEU A 23 5.63 -6.46 -0.15
N GLU A 24 4.49 -6.86 0.38
CA GLU A 24 4.44 -7.78 1.52
C GLU A 24 5.01 -9.14 1.15
N ASP A 25 4.75 -9.60 -0.08
CA ASP A 25 5.32 -10.85 -0.57
C ASP A 25 6.84 -10.74 -0.66
N GLN A 26 7.35 -9.63 -1.18
CA GLN A 26 8.79 -9.40 -1.23
C GLN A 26 9.40 -9.39 0.17
N LEU A 27 8.68 -8.86 1.14
CA LEU A 27 9.15 -8.79 2.51
C LEU A 27 9.42 -10.18 3.08
N GLU A 28 8.62 -11.18 2.70
CA GLU A 28 8.81 -12.55 3.14
C GLU A 28 10.12 -13.15 2.63
N PHE A 29 10.63 -12.68 1.50
CA PHE A 29 11.83 -13.21 0.87
C PHE A 29 13.10 -12.43 1.21
N VAL A 30 12.98 -11.37 1.99
CA VAL A 30 14.11 -10.50 2.32
C VAL A 30 15.10 -11.18 3.28
N GLY A 31 14.59 -12.11 4.09
CA GLY A 31 15.42 -12.81 5.06
C GLY A 31 15.99 -11.86 6.11
N ASN A 32 17.32 -11.88 6.27
CA ASN A 32 18.00 -11.07 7.28
C ASN A 32 18.47 -9.71 6.78
N ASN A 33 18.06 -9.32 5.56
CA ASN A 33 18.45 -8.03 5.01
C ASN A 33 17.61 -6.92 5.60
N LEU A 34 18.06 -6.35 6.71
CA LEU A 34 17.31 -5.34 7.46
C LEU A 34 17.12 -4.05 6.67
N VAL A 35 18.09 -3.67 5.85
CA VAL A 35 17.98 -2.45 5.04
C VAL A 35 16.86 -2.60 4.03
N LYS A 36 16.82 -3.72 3.32
CA LYS A 36 15.77 -3.97 2.33
C LYS A 36 14.41 -4.10 3.00
N MET A 37 14.35 -4.76 4.14
CA MET A 37 13.14 -4.89 4.91
C MET A 37 12.57 -3.51 5.28
N HIS A 38 13.43 -2.62 5.75
CA HIS A 38 13.02 -1.27 6.13
C HIS A 38 12.50 -0.49 4.94
N GLU A 39 13.17 -0.59 3.78
CA GLU A 39 12.72 0.07 2.57
C GLU A 39 11.34 -0.39 2.15
N LEU A 40 11.09 -1.70 2.19
CA LEU A 40 9.78 -2.25 1.84
C LEU A 40 8.71 -1.82 2.82
N GLU A 41 9.02 -1.78 4.10
CA GLU A 41 8.08 -1.32 5.12
C GLU A 41 7.69 0.14 4.90
N LEU A 42 8.65 0.99 4.54
CA LEU A 42 8.36 2.40 4.24
C LEU A 42 7.45 2.53 3.02
N GLU A 43 7.69 1.75 1.99
CA GLU A 43 6.83 1.78 0.79
C GLU A 43 5.41 1.33 1.12
N ILE A 44 5.28 0.27 1.91
CA ILE A 44 3.97 -0.22 2.35
C ILE A 44 3.25 0.87 3.16
N PHE A 45 3.97 1.51 4.06
CA PHE A 45 3.42 2.58 4.89
C PHE A 45 2.91 3.74 4.03
N GLU A 46 3.67 4.13 3.01
CA GLU A 46 3.27 5.21 2.10
C GLU A 46 2.01 4.85 1.33
N ILE A 47 1.90 3.60 0.89
CA ILE A 47 0.71 3.13 0.18
C ILE A 47 -0.50 3.15 1.11
N GLU A 48 -0.35 2.68 2.34
CA GLU A 48 -1.45 2.71 3.31
C GLU A 48 -1.89 4.14 3.62
N ASP A 49 -0.94 5.05 3.73
CA ASP A 49 -1.25 6.45 3.97
C ASP A 49 -2.02 7.06 2.81
N THR A 50 -1.62 6.74 1.58
CA THR A 50 -2.31 7.21 0.39
C THR A 50 -3.74 6.68 0.34
N ILE A 51 -3.93 5.40 0.65
CA ILE A 51 -5.26 4.79 0.70
C ILE A 51 -6.12 5.50 1.73
N ARG A 52 -5.56 5.77 2.90
CA ARG A 52 -6.27 6.47 3.97
C ARG A 52 -6.74 7.86 3.52
N LYS A 53 -5.86 8.58 2.82
CA LYS A 53 -6.21 9.90 2.31
C LYS A 53 -7.30 9.85 1.26
N LEU A 54 -7.31 8.81 0.43
CA LEU A 54 -8.33 8.64 -0.59
C LEU A 54 -9.68 8.25 0.00
N THR A 55 -9.69 7.63 1.17
CA THR A 55 -10.91 7.18 1.83
C THR A 55 -11.39 8.13 2.93
N ALA A 56 -10.61 9.10 3.27
CA ALA A 56 -10.94 10.05 4.34
C ALA A 56 -12.01 11.06 3.95
#